data_6a02db9b57bcee549e802f3d12c8e4c7
#
_entry.id   6a02db9b57bcee549e802f3d12c8e4c7
#
_cell.length_a   1.000
_cell.length_b   1.000
_cell.length_c   1.000
_cell.angle_alpha   90.00
_cell.angle_beta   90.00
_cell.angle_gamma   90.00
#
_symmetry.space_group_name_H-M   'P 1'
#
loop_
_entity.id
_entity.type
_entity.pdbx_description
1 polymer ?
#
loop_
_entity_poly.entity_id
_entity_poly.type
_entity_poly.pdbx_seq_one_letter_code
_entity_poly.pdbx_strand_id
1 'polypeptide(L)'
;MRFLYLNWLIVAKPLRRYSLAAGNAITVPDFLSNRFHEKKKIIMAIASVFILVFFAVYAGSCFVTCGKLFSKLFGQNYQLMMVVGALFVLLYTFFGGFLAESASDFIQAIVMIIALVLVLTLGVSAAGGFHAVLENARQIPGFFDFFFTATPQVDANGVQQLTTAGQPFFGDAQPYPLLTILSELAWGLGYFGMVIALDENSIIFTLVSFAWAGFGATFGPLVLFFLFWKRTTRAGAIAGMIGGGMVFFWKLVLKPLGGLWGIYELLPAFLFSCLLIVVVSLLTPAPQSGNSG
;
A
#
# COMPACT_ATOMS: atom_id res chain seq x y z
N MET A 1 -11.69 1.02 7.79
CA MET A 1 -12.55 -0.09 7.34
C MET A 1 -13.63 0.33 6.35
N ARG A 2 -14.42 1.39 6.61
CA ARG A 2 -15.54 1.79 5.72
C ARG A 2 -15.10 2.10 4.29
N PHE A 3 -13.96 2.75 4.10
CA PHE A 3 -13.44 3.11 2.76
C PHE A 3 -12.95 1.91 1.95
N LEU A 4 -12.32 0.91 2.58
CA LEU A 4 -11.92 -0.33 1.92
C LEU A 4 -13.16 -1.08 1.40
N TYR A 5 -14.21 -1.17 2.22
CA TYR A 5 -15.47 -1.79 1.84
C TYR A 5 -16.16 -1.05 0.69
N LEU A 6 -16.19 0.29 0.75
CA LEU A 6 -16.71 1.12 -0.34
C LEU A 6 -15.94 0.93 -1.65
N ASN A 7 -14.61 0.86 -1.59
CA ASN A 7 -13.79 0.59 -2.77
C ASN A 7 -14.18 -0.75 -3.41
N TRP A 8 -14.29 -1.82 -2.61
CA TRP A 8 -14.70 -3.12 -3.13
C TRP A 8 -16.12 -3.11 -3.73
N LEU A 9 -17.07 -2.41 -3.11
CA LEU A 9 -18.42 -2.26 -3.63
C LEU A 9 -18.45 -1.52 -4.98
N ILE A 10 -17.66 -0.46 -5.10
CA ILE A 10 -17.66 0.41 -6.29
C ILE A 10 -16.83 -0.18 -7.42
N VAL A 11 -15.65 -0.73 -7.11
CA VAL A 11 -14.66 -1.14 -8.12
C VAL A 11 -14.79 -2.61 -8.52
N ALA A 12 -15.08 -3.52 -7.58
CA ALA A 12 -14.99 -4.96 -7.85
C ALA A 12 -15.97 -5.46 -8.93
N LYS A 13 -17.23 -5.05 -8.86
CA LYS A 13 -18.24 -5.46 -9.84
C LYS A 13 -17.95 -4.93 -11.26
N PRO A 14 -17.70 -3.63 -11.47
CA PRO A 14 -17.31 -3.11 -12.77
C PRO A 14 -16.03 -3.75 -13.30
N LEU A 15 -14.99 -3.85 -12.46
CA LEU A 15 -13.70 -4.44 -12.85
C LEU A 15 -13.90 -5.88 -13.35
N ARG A 16 -14.65 -6.70 -12.64
CA ARG A 16 -14.94 -8.08 -13.07
C ARG A 16 -15.68 -8.14 -14.41
N ARG A 17 -16.66 -7.28 -14.59
CA ARG A 17 -17.42 -7.20 -15.87
C ARG A 17 -16.50 -6.82 -17.04
N TYR A 18 -15.69 -5.79 -16.86
CA TYR A 18 -14.77 -5.33 -17.89
C TYR A 18 -13.63 -6.33 -18.15
N SER A 19 -13.14 -7.04 -17.13
CA SER A 19 -12.10 -8.05 -17.33
C SER A 19 -12.59 -9.24 -18.14
N LEU A 20 -13.86 -9.64 -17.94
CA LEU A 20 -14.50 -10.67 -18.76
C LEU A 20 -14.66 -10.21 -20.20
N ALA A 21 -15.14 -8.98 -20.43
CA ALA A 21 -15.30 -8.40 -21.76
C ALA A 21 -13.94 -8.20 -22.48
N ALA A 22 -12.86 -8.00 -21.73
CA ALA A 22 -11.50 -7.89 -22.24
C ALA A 22 -10.79 -9.26 -22.40
N GLY A 23 -11.52 -10.30 -22.73
CA GLY A 23 -10.95 -11.63 -22.97
C GLY A 23 -10.65 -12.43 -21.72
N ASN A 24 -11.41 -12.21 -20.63
CA ASN A 24 -11.21 -12.83 -19.32
C ASN A 24 -9.78 -12.64 -18.76
N ALA A 25 -9.26 -11.41 -18.91
CA ALA A 25 -7.93 -11.06 -18.44
C ALA A 25 -7.80 -11.28 -16.92
N ILE A 26 -6.77 -12.00 -16.51
CA ILE A 26 -6.49 -12.35 -15.11
C ILE A 26 -5.56 -11.31 -14.47
N THR A 27 -4.64 -10.75 -15.27
CA THR A 27 -3.65 -9.79 -14.78
C THR A 27 -3.99 -8.37 -15.21
N VAL A 28 -3.54 -7.36 -14.43
CA VAL A 28 -3.71 -5.96 -14.77
C VAL A 28 -3.05 -5.60 -16.10
N PRO A 29 -1.79 -5.99 -16.38
CA PRO A 29 -1.17 -5.73 -17.68
C PRO A 29 -1.94 -6.32 -18.87
N ASP A 30 -2.48 -7.52 -18.70
CA ASP A 30 -3.27 -8.20 -19.73
C ASP A 30 -4.59 -7.48 -19.98
N PHE A 31 -5.28 -7.12 -18.90
CA PHE A 31 -6.51 -6.33 -18.97
C PHE A 31 -6.29 -5.01 -19.72
N LEU A 32 -5.21 -4.28 -19.40
CA LEU A 32 -4.88 -3.02 -20.04
C LEU A 32 -4.57 -3.19 -21.53
N SER A 33 -3.77 -4.20 -21.88
CA SER A 33 -3.43 -4.50 -23.29
C SER A 33 -4.65 -4.90 -24.11
N ASN A 34 -5.51 -5.77 -23.56
CA ASN A 34 -6.72 -6.24 -24.22
C ASN A 34 -7.76 -5.13 -24.37
N ARG A 35 -7.88 -4.24 -23.38
CA ARG A 35 -8.81 -3.10 -23.41
C ARG A 35 -8.57 -2.17 -24.60
N PHE A 36 -7.29 -2.00 -25.00
CA PHE A 36 -6.90 -1.16 -26.15
C PHE A 36 -6.70 -1.96 -27.43
N HIS A 37 -7.00 -3.25 -27.47
CA HIS A 37 -6.76 -4.15 -28.61
C HIS A 37 -5.32 -4.00 -29.15
N GLU A 38 -4.36 -3.98 -28.25
CA GLU A 38 -3.00 -3.61 -28.57
C GLU A 38 -2.23 -4.76 -29.25
N LYS A 39 -1.87 -4.58 -30.53
CA LYS A 39 -1.07 -5.57 -31.29
C LYS A 39 0.39 -5.66 -30.82
N LYS A 40 0.99 -4.53 -30.43
CA LYS A 40 2.43 -4.44 -30.06
C LYS A 40 2.71 -4.68 -28.58
N LYS A 41 1.70 -4.87 -27.73
CA LYS A 41 1.79 -5.14 -26.28
C LYS A 41 2.71 -4.17 -25.49
N ILE A 42 2.82 -2.90 -25.93
CA ILE A 42 3.67 -1.88 -25.29
C ILE A 42 3.17 -1.56 -23.89
N ILE A 43 1.84 -1.42 -23.70
CA ILE A 43 1.23 -1.18 -22.39
C ILE A 43 1.57 -2.33 -21.46
N MET A 44 1.44 -3.57 -21.92
CA MET A 44 1.80 -4.76 -21.13
C MET A 44 3.27 -4.72 -20.73
N ALA A 45 4.20 -4.39 -21.65
CA ALA A 45 5.61 -4.29 -21.34
C ALA A 45 5.92 -3.22 -20.30
N ILE A 46 5.37 -2.00 -20.45
CA ILE A 46 5.54 -0.91 -19.48
C ILE A 46 4.97 -1.31 -18.11
N ALA A 47 3.75 -1.83 -18.06
CA ALA A 47 3.12 -2.27 -16.83
C ALA A 47 3.95 -3.37 -16.15
N SER A 48 4.48 -4.33 -16.90
CA SER A 48 5.32 -5.41 -16.37
C SER A 48 6.64 -4.88 -15.78
N VAL A 49 7.26 -3.86 -16.41
CA VAL A 49 8.46 -3.22 -15.87
C VAL A 49 8.17 -2.55 -14.53
N PHE A 50 7.08 -1.78 -14.41
CA PHE A 50 6.70 -1.17 -13.14
C PHE A 50 6.42 -2.22 -12.06
N ILE A 51 5.68 -3.28 -12.40
CA ILE A 51 5.42 -4.39 -11.49
C ILE A 51 6.74 -5.01 -11.02
N LEU A 52 7.65 -5.34 -11.93
CA LEU A 52 8.94 -5.95 -11.61
C LEU A 52 9.75 -5.07 -10.64
N VAL A 53 9.85 -3.77 -10.91
CA VAL A 53 10.63 -2.84 -10.08
C VAL A 53 10.03 -2.74 -8.67
N PHE A 54 8.72 -2.51 -8.55
CA PHE A 54 8.10 -2.36 -7.24
C PHE A 54 8.04 -3.67 -6.46
N PHE A 55 7.80 -4.81 -7.13
CA PHE A 55 7.88 -6.12 -6.47
C PHE A 55 9.29 -6.49 -6.03
N ALA A 56 10.32 -6.12 -6.77
CA ALA A 56 11.70 -6.34 -6.34
C ALA A 56 12.01 -5.59 -5.03
N VAL A 57 11.57 -4.34 -4.90
CA VAL A 57 11.69 -3.57 -3.64
C VAL A 57 10.89 -4.22 -2.52
N TYR A 58 9.66 -4.64 -2.81
CA TYR A 58 8.81 -5.32 -1.83
C TYR A 58 9.41 -6.67 -1.37
N ALA A 59 9.85 -7.50 -2.29
CA ALA A 59 10.51 -8.77 -1.96
C ALA A 59 11.78 -8.56 -1.12
N GLY A 60 12.58 -7.54 -1.45
CA GLY A 60 13.73 -7.15 -0.64
C GLY A 60 13.35 -6.83 0.80
N SER A 61 12.25 -6.11 1.02
CA SER A 61 11.76 -5.80 2.37
C SER A 61 11.30 -7.05 3.14
N CYS A 62 10.70 -8.02 2.45
CA CYS A 62 10.30 -9.30 3.05
C CYS A 62 11.53 -10.13 3.50
N PHE A 63 12.60 -10.13 2.69
CA PHE A 63 13.85 -10.82 3.06
C PHE A 63 14.52 -10.15 4.26
N VAL A 64 14.55 -8.83 4.33
CA VAL A 64 15.05 -8.09 5.49
C VAL A 64 14.25 -8.43 6.75
N THR A 65 12.92 -8.48 6.65
CA THR A 65 12.04 -8.84 7.76
C THR A 65 12.31 -10.26 8.25
N CYS A 66 12.39 -11.20 7.33
CA CYS A 66 12.71 -12.60 7.61
C CYS A 66 14.07 -12.73 8.33
N GLY A 67 15.11 -12.10 7.78
CA GLY A 67 16.44 -12.09 8.36
C GLY A 67 16.48 -11.53 9.79
N LYS A 68 15.83 -10.39 10.02
CA LYS A 68 15.77 -9.77 11.37
C LYS A 68 14.99 -10.64 12.36
N LEU A 69 13.86 -11.19 11.96
CA LEU A 69 13.02 -12.00 12.81
C LEU A 69 13.75 -13.28 13.25
N PHE A 70 14.25 -14.04 12.29
CA PHE A 70 14.91 -15.31 12.59
C PHE A 70 16.26 -15.15 13.28
N SER A 71 17.01 -14.08 12.96
CA SER A 71 18.23 -13.74 13.68
C SER A 71 17.95 -13.48 15.17
N LYS A 72 16.87 -12.76 15.50
CA LYS A 72 16.47 -12.52 16.90
C LYS A 72 15.95 -13.78 17.60
N LEU A 73 15.18 -14.61 16.89
CA LEU A 73 14.60 -15.82 17.49
C LEU A 73 15.64 -16.91 17.76
N PHE A 74 16.58 -17.10 16.83
CA PHE A 74 17.57 -18.18 16.90
C PHE A 74 18.96 -17.73 17.34
N GLY A 75 19.18 -16.42 17.54
CA GLY A 75 20.50 -15.89 17.91
C GLY A 75 21.58 -16.05 16.82
N GLN A 76 21.15 -16.30 15.57
CA GLN A 76 22.05 -16.56 14.45
C GLN A 76 22.37 -15.31 13.64
N ASN A 77 23.38 -15.40 12.78
CA ASN A 77 23.77 -14.29 11.92
C ASN A 77 22.62 -13.85 11.00
N TYR A 78 22.38 -12.54 10.92
CA TYR A 78 21.32 -11.95 10.11
C TYR A 78 21.36 -12.35 8.64
N GLN A 79 22.55 -12.32 8.01
CA GLN A 79 22.70 -12.64 6.59
C GLN A 79 22.41 -14.10 6.32
N LEU A 80 22.85 -15.01 7.21
CA LEU A 80 22.58 -16.42 7.11
C LEU A 80 21.06 -16.69 7.17
N MET A 81 20.37 -16.09 8.15
CA MET A 81 18.92 -16.26 8.31
C MET A 81 18.13 -15.68 7.16
N MET A 82 18.55 -14.56 6.61
CA MET A 82 17.94 -13.96 5.41
C MET A 82 18.07 -14.91 4.20
N VAL A 83 19.26 -15.46 3.96
CA VAL A 83 19.50 -16.37 2.82
C VAL A 83 18.75 -17.68 3.01
N VAL A 84 18.75 -18.25 4.20
CA VAL A 84 18.02 -19.50 4.50
C VAL A 84 16.53 -19.31 4.30
N GLY A 85 15.95 -18.21 4.80
CA GLY A 85 14.55 -17.90 4.58
C GLY A 85 14.19 -17.70 3.11
N ALA A 86 15.02 -16.93 2.37
CA ALA A 86 14.85 -16.73 0.95
C ALA A 86 14.90 -18.05 0.17
N LEU A 87 15.89 -18.90 0.48
CA LEU A 87 16.05 -20.20 -0.16
C LEU A 87 14.86 -21.12 0.11
N PHE A 88 14.35 -21.12 1.35
CA PHE A 88 13.18 -21.89 1.72
C PHE A 88 11.95 -21.50 0.89
N VAL A 89 11.69 -20.20 0.76
CA VAL A 89 10.58 -19.69 -0.05
C VAL A 89 10.75 -20.07 -1.52
N LEU A 90 11.95 -19.87 -2.08
CA LEU A 90 12.24 -20.22 -3.47
C LEU A 90 12.05 -21.73 -3.75
N LEU A 91 12.48 -22.59 -2.84
CA LEU A 91 12.36 -24.04 -3.00
C LEU A 91 10.90 -24.49 -3.03
N TYR A 92 10.07 -24.09 -2.05
CA TYR A 92 8.68 -24.54 -2.06
C TYR A 92 7.87 -23.93 -3.21
N THR A 93 8.17 -22.67 -3.60
CA THR A 93 7.53 -22.05 -4.76
C THR A 93 7.95 -22.72 -6.07
N PHE A 94 9.23 -23.09 -6.19
CA PHE A 94 9.74 -23.79 -7.38
C PHE A 94 9.11 -25.17 -7.57
N PHE A 95 9.02 -25.97 -6.50
CA PHE A 95 8.47 -27.32 -6.58
C PHE A 95 6.94 -27.37 -6.61
N GLY A 96 6.27 -26.47 -5.92
CA GLY A 96 4.82 -26.50 -5.77
C GLY A 96 4.05 -25.46 -6.58
N GLY A 97 4.74 -24.49 -7.17
CA GLY A 97 4.16 -23.45 -8.01
C GLY A 97 3.03 -22.69 -7.31
N PHE A 98 2.06 -22.24 -8.10
CA PHE A 98 0.91 -21.44 -7.62
C PHE A 98 0.06 -22.18 -6.57
N LEU A 99 -0.05 -23.50 -6.66
CA LEU A 99 -0.85 -24.27 -5.70
C LEU A 99 -0.21 -24.27 -4.31
N ALA A 100 1.11 -24.47 -4.23
CA ALA A 100 1.83 -24.43 -2.96
C ALA A 100 1.79 -23.04 -2.33
N GLU A 101 1.94 -21.99 -3.14
CA GLU A 101 1.82 -20.59 -2.70
C GLU A 101 0.44 -20.32 -2.11
N SER A 102 -0.63 -20.65 -2.84
CA SER A 102 -2.00 -20.44 -2.37
C SER A 102 -2.34 -21.24 -1.11
N ALA A 103 -1.85 -22.48 -0.99
CA ALA A 103 -2.04 -23.29 0.20
C ALA A 103 -1.26 -22.74 1.40
N SER A 104 -0.03 -22.27 1.19
CA SER A 104 0.78 -21.59 2.20
C SER A 104 0.09 -20.32 2.71
N ASP A 105 -0.40 -19.47 1.81
CA ASP A 105 -1.11 -18.24 2.16
C ASP A 105 -2.36 -18.51 2.99
N PHE A 106 -3.12 -19.57 2.64
CA PHE A 106 -4.30 -19.96 3.39
C PHE A 106 -3.96 -20.39 4.83
N ILE A 107 -2.92 -21.22 5.00
CA ILE A 107 -2.46 -21.66 6.32
C ILE A 107 -1.94 -20.45 7.13
N GLN A 108 -1.16 -19.58 6.50
CA GLN A 108 -0.62 -18.38 7.13
C GLN A 108 -1.75 -17.42 7.57
N ALA A 109 -2.81 -17.29 6.78
CA ALA A 109 -3.97 -16.47 7.15
C ALA A 109 -4.64 -17.01 8.44
N ILE A 110 -4.80 -18.32 8.57
CA ILE A 110 -5.36 -18.93 9.80
C ILE A 110 -4.44 -18.65 11.00
N VAL A 111 -3.12 -18.87 10.84
CA VAL A 111 -2.14 -18.61 11.90
C VAL A 111 -2.14 -17.12 12.30
N MET A 112 -2.23 -16.20 11.34
CA MET A 112 -2.32 -14.78 11.64
C MET A 112 -3.58 -14.42 12.43
N ILE A 113 -4.75 -14.96 12.08
CA ILE A 113 -5.99 -14.72 12.83
C ILE A 113 -5.86 -15.21 14.27
N ILE A 114 -5.33 -16.42 14.47
CA ILE A 114 -5.09 -16.97 15.81
C ILE A 114 -4.11 -16.08 16.59
N ALA A 115 -3.00 -15.68 15.98
CA ALA A 115 -2.01 -14.81 16.60
C ALA A 115 -2.59 -13.45 16.99
N LEU A 116 -3.39 -12.83 16.12
CA LEU A 116 -4.05 -11.55 16.42
C LEU A 116 -5.03 -11.67 17.59
N VAL A 117 -5.82 -12.75 17.65
CA VAL A 117 -6.73 -13.01 18.78
C VAL A 117 -5.95 -13.20 20.08
N LEU A 118 -4.87 -13.96 20.05
CA LEU A 118 -4.00 -14.16 21.21
C LEU A 118 -3.35 -12.85 21.68
N VAL A 119 -2.78 -12.07 20.78
CA VAL A 119 -2.16 -10.77 21.12
C VAL A 119 -3.20 -9.81 21.69
N LEU A 120 -4.39 -9.75 21.10
CA LEU A 120 -5.47 -8.90 21.60
C LEU A 120 -5.93 -9.33 23.01
N THR A 121 -6.18 -10.62 23.19
CA THR A 121 -6.66 -11.14 24.50
C THR A 121 -5.61 -10.99 25.60
N LEU A 122 -4.36 -11.33 25.31
CA LEU A 122 -3.25 -11.18 26.25
C LEU A 122 -2.96 -9.69 26.52
N GLY A 123 -2.98 -8.84 25.51
CA GLY A 123 -2.77 -7.40 25.66
C GLY A 123 -3.85 -6.74 26.50
N VAL A 124 -5.12 -7.05 26.24
CA VAL A 124 -6.25 -6.55 27.06
C VAL A 124 -6.15 -7.06 28.50
N SER A 125 -5.80 -8.32 28.70
CA SER A 125 -5.62 -8.90 30.03
C SER A 125 -4.46 -8.24 30.79
N ALA A 126 -3.32 -8.04 30.13
CA ALA A 126 -2.16 -7.37 30.71
C ALA A 126 -2.42 -5.89 31.05
N ALA A 127 -3.27 -5.23 30.30
CA ALA A 127 -3.68 -3.84 30.55
C ALA A 127 -4.72 -3.69 31.71
N GLY A 128 -5.13 -4.78 32.34
CA GLY A 128 -6.14 -4.76 33.41
C GLY A 128 -7.58 -4.91 32.90
N GLY A 129 -7.78 -5.42 31.70
CA GLY A 129 -9.08 -5.67 31.11
C GLY A 129 -9.53 -4.59 30.12
N PHE A 130 -10.62 -4.86 29.42
CA PHE A 130 -11.15 -3.98 28.37
C PHE A 130 -11.53 -2.58 28.90
N HIS A 131 -12.04 -2.49 30.13
CA HIS A 131 -12.39 -1.21 30.74
C HIS A 131 -11.16 -0.33 30.96
N ALA A 132 -10.05 -0.91 31.43
CA ALA A 132 -8.79 -0.19 31.62
C ALA A 132 -8.21 0.30 30.30
N VAL A 133 -8.29 -0.51 29.24
CA VAL A 133 -7.90 -0.11 27.89
C VAL A 133 -8.71 1.08 27.41
N LEU A 134 -10.03 1.06 27.63
CA LEU A 134 -10.93 2.15 27.22
C LEU A 134 -10.66 3.45 27.99
N GLU A 135 -10.45 3.35 29.30
CA GLU A 135 -10.10 4.50 30.15
C GLU A 135 -8.74 5.12 29.72
N ASN A 136 -7.73 4.28 29.49
CA ASN A 136 -6.43 4.74 29.00
C ASN A 136 -6.56 5.43 27.62
N ALA A 137 -7.40 4.89 26.74
CA ALA A 137 -7.64 5.50 25.43
C ALA A 137 -8.37 6.86 25.54
N ARG A 138 -9.24 7.04 26.52
CA ARG A 138 -9.92 8.34 26.80
C ARG A 138 -8.96 9.42 27.29
N GLN A 139 -7.85 9.04 27.90
CA GLN A 139 -6.83 10.00 28.36
C GLN A 139 -6.01 10.56 27.21
N ILE A 140 -6.04 9.95 26.03
CA ILE A 140 -5.36 10.45 24.84
C ILE A 140 -6.23 11.52 24.18
N PRO A 141 -5.77 12.78 24.08
CA PRO A 141 -6.57 13.86 23.49
C PRO A 141 -6.99 13.53 22.06
N GLY A 142 -8.28 13.65 21.75
CA GLY A 142 -8.82 13.42 20.41
C GLY A 142 -8.86 11.96 19.94
N PHE A 143 -8.56 10.96 20.79
CA PHE A 143 -8.51 9.54 20.36
C PHE A 143 -9.86 9.03 19.81
N PHE A 144 -10.97 9.49 20.37
CA PHE A 144 -12.32 9.12 19.93
C PHE A 144 -12.93 10.13 18.96
N ASP A 145 -12.24 11.23 18.68
CA ASP A 145 -12.68 12.22 17.71
C ASP A 145 -12.27 11.83 16.30
N PHE A 146 -13.21 11.94 15.38
CA PHE A 146 -13.01 11.45 14.01
C PHE A 146 -12.09 12.37 13.17
N PHE A 147 -11.99 13.64 13.56
CA PHE A 147 -11.27 14.68 12.80
C PHE A 147 -10.07 15.27 13.55
N PHE A 148 -9.74 14.70 14.71
CA PHE A 148 -8.64 15.17 15.54
C PHE A 148 -7.65 14.02 15.78
N THR A 149 -6.40 14.37 15.96
CA THR A 149 -5.34 13.45 16.38
C THR A 149 -4.40 14.11 17.34
N ALA A 150 -3.88 13.36 18.30
CA ALA A 150 -2.74 13.78 19.11
C ALA A 150 -1.55 12.91 18.79
N THR A 151 -0.40 13.55 18.56
CA THR A 151 0.86 12.84 18.30
C THR A 151 1.68 12.73 19.58
N PRO A 152 2.37 11.59 19.81
CA PRO A 152 3.34 11.50 20.90
C PRO A 152 4.41 12.58 20.75
N GLN A 153 4.68 13.31 21.80
CA GLN A 153 5.73 14.33 21.80
C GLN A 153 7.11 13.68 21.92
N VAL A 154 8.04 14.15 21.12
CA VAL A 154 9.44 13.72 21.15
C VAL A 154 10.32 14.90 21.57
N ASP A 155 11.43 14.60 22.21
CA ASP A 155 12.45 15.59 22.55
C ASP A 155 13.28 15.99 21.31
N ALA A 156 14.22 16.91 21.50
CA ALA A 156 15.12 17.39 20.43
C ALA A 156 16.00 16.25 19.83
N ASN A 157 16.14 15.11 20.52
CA ASN A 157 16.90 13.96 20.07
C ASN A 157 16.00 12.88 19.43
N GLY A 158 14.70 13.14 19.28
CA GLY A 158 13.74 12.19 18.73
C GLY A 158 13.30 11.10 19.72
N VAL A 159 13.61 11.23 21.02
CA VAL A 159 13.18 10.30 22.06
C VAL A 159 11.78 10.69 22.53
N GLN A 160 10.90 9.71 22.63
CA GLN A 160 9.54 9.92 23.09
C GLN A 160 9.49 10.42 24.53
N GLN A 161 8.81 11.53 24.77
CA GLN A 161 8.57 12.05 26.11
C GLN A 161 7.57 11.18 26.84
N LEU A 162 7.85 10.90 28.12
CA LEU A 162 6.97 10.13 28.97
C LEU A 162 6.40 11.04 30.07
N THR A 163 5.17 10.75 30.47
CA THR A 163 4.55 11.34 31.65
C THR A 163 5.25 10.85 32.92
N THR A 164 4.97 11.47 34.06
CA THR A 164 5.47 11.03 35.38
C THR A 164 5.04 9.59 35.72
N ALA A 165 4.00 9.07 35.08
CA ALA A 165 3.56 7.68 35.19
C ALA A 165 4.22 6.72 34.19
N GLY A 166 5.22 7.18 33.42
CA GLY A 166 5.91 6.36 32.40
C GLY A 166 5.10 6.09 31.13
N GLN A 167 3.99 6.79 30.93
CA GLN A 167 3.18 6.68 29.72
C GLN A 167 3.63 7.71 28.67
N PRO A 168 3.42 7.44 27.37
CA PRO A 168 3.70 8.42 26.32
C PRO A 168 2.99 9.74 26.58
N PHE A 169 3.73 10.84 26.50
CA PHE A 169 3.13 12.18 26.59
C PHE A 169 2.61 12.59 25.21
N PHE A 170 1.31 12.91 25.16
CA PHE A 170 0.66 13.39 23.95
C PHE A 170 0.47 14.91 24.02
N GLY A 171 0.66 15.60 22.89
CA GLY A 171 0.31 17.01 22.77
C GLY A 171 -1.21 17.21 22.68
N ASP A 172 -1.63 18.46 22.56
CA ASP A 172 -3.04 18.81 22.37
C ASP A 172 -3.58 18.19 21.08
N ALA A 173 -4.86 17.81 21.10
CA ALA A 173 -5.54 17.31 19.92
C ALA A 173 -5.54 18.36 18.82
N GLN A 174 -4.98 18.05 17.67
CA GLN A 174 -4.94 18.90 16.50
C GLN A 174 -5.92 18.39 15.44
N PRO A 175 -6.60 19.28 14.70
CA PRO A 175 -7.46 18.86 13.60
C PRO A 175 -6.61 18.15 12.53
N TYR A 176 -7.13 17.09 11.97
CA TYR A 176 -6.51 16.46 10.80
C TYR A 176 -6.41 17.44 9.65
N PRO A 177 -5.22 17.77 9.15
CA PRO A 177 -5.09 18.55 7.92
C PRO A 177 -5.84 17.85 6.78
N LEU A 178 -6.53 18.59 5.94
CA LEU A 178 -7.25 18.05 4.78
C LEU A 178 -6.33 17.15 3.91
N LEU A 179 -5.07 17.52 3.80
CA LEU A 179 -4.05 16.79 3.07
C LEU A 179 -3.77 15.41 3.71
N THR A 180 -3.76 15.33 5.04
CA THR A 180 -3.62 14.06 5.77
C THR A 180 -4.85 13.18 5.57
N ILE A 181 -6.06 13.75 5.65
CA ILE A 181 -7.30 13.01 5.38
C ILE A 181 -7.30 12.44 3.96
N LEU A 182 -6.91 13.22 2.96
CA LEU A 182 -6.79 12.75 1.57
C LEU A 182 -5.70 11.70 1.41
N SER A 183 -4.59 11.84 2.11
CA SER A 183 -3.51 10.85 2.16
C SER A 183 -3.99 9.55 2.78
N GLU A 184 -4.66 9.59 3.92
CA GLU A 184 -5.24 8.42 4.58
C GLU A 184 -6.33 7.75 3.74
N LEU A 185 -7.11 8.53 2.99
CA LEU A 185 -8.08 8.00 2.03
C LEU A 185 -7.39 7.22 0.91
N ALA A 186 -6.28 7.74 0.40
CA ALA A 186 -5.45 7.07 -0.60
C ALA A 186 -4.75 5.82 -0.03
N TRP A 187 -4.34 5.87 1.25
CA TRP A 187 -3.76 4.76 1.99
C TRP A 187 -4.77 3.68 2.36
N GLY A 188 -6.00 4.04 2.68
CA GLY A 188 -7.07 3.11 3.05
C GLY A 188 -7.34 2.03 2.00
N LEU A 189 -6.84 2.23 0.79
CA LEU A 189 -6.87 1.25 -0.30
C LEU A 189 -5.81 0.15 -0.19
N GLY A 190 -4.78 0.30 0.68
CA GLY A 190 -3.68 -0.65 0.83
C GLY A 190 -3.17 -0.92 2.25
N TYR A 191 -3.63 -0.17 3.25
CA TYR A 191 -2.93 0.00 4.53
C TYR A 191 -3.34 -0.92 5.69
N PHE A 192 -4.46 -1.62 5.62
CA PHE A 192 -5.06 -2.26 6.79
C PHE A 192 -4.28 -3.44 7.41
N GLY A 193 -3.33 -4.02 6.69
CA GLY A 193 -2.52 -5.13 7.19
C GLY A 193 -1.24 -4.71 7.94
N MET A 194 -0.84 -3.46 7.83
CA MET A 194 0.51 -3.02 8.21
C MET A 194 0.60 -2.15 9.47
N VAL A 195 -0.50 -1.52 9.89
CA VAL A 195 -0.50 -0.49 10.93
C VAL A 195 -0.18 -1.02 12.32
N ILE A 196 -0.40 -2.31 12.56
CA ILE A 196 -0.29 -2.87 13.92
C ILE A 196 1.12 -3.38 14.27
N ALA A 197 2.01 -3.55 13.29
CA ALA A 197 3.24 -4.33 13.51
C ALA A 197 4.57 -3.60 13.25
N LEU A 198 4.61 -2.39 12.72
CA LEU A 198 5.86 -1.79 12.27
C LEU A 198 6.03 -0.37 12.81
N ASP A 199 7.09 -0.18 13.58
CA ASP A 199 7.64 1.14 13.91
C ASP A 199 7.84 1.94 12.61
N GLU A 200 7.24 3.13 12.54
CA GLU A 200 7.26 4.03 11.38
C GLU A 200 8.69 4.40 10.92
N ASN A 201 9.66 4.32 11.82
CA ASN A 201 11.08 4.54 11.57
C ASN A 201 11.83 3.30 11.08
N SER A 202 11.17 2.15 10.93
CA SER A 202 11.85 0.96 10.43
C SER A 202 12.13 1.07 8.93
N ILE A 203 13.33 0.66 8.51
CA ILE A 203 13.71 0.58 7.08
C ILE A 203 12.71 -0.27 6.30
N ILE A 204 12.16 -1.31 6.92
CA ILE A 204 11.18 -2.24 6.34
C ILE A 204 9.91 -1.50 5.96
N PHE A 205 9.33 -0.72 6.89
CA PHE A 205 8.13 0.08 6.63
C PHE A 205 8.35 1.05 5.45
N THR A 206 9.49 1.73 5.43
CA THR A 206 9.84 2.66 4.37
C THR A 206 9.91 1.99 2.99
N LEU A 207 10.48 0.78 2.92
CA LEU A 207 10.59 0.02 1.67
C LEU A 207 9.23 -0.48 1.18
N VAL A 208 8.45 -1.05 2.10
CA VAL A 208 7.12 -1.57 1.79
C VAL A 208 6.18 -0.45 1.37
N SER A 209 6.12 0.64 2.15
CA SER A 209 5.27 1.78 1.83
C SER A 209 5.63 2.41 0.48
N PHE A 210 6.92 2.49 0.14
CA PHE A 210 7.37 2.97 -1.15
C PHE A 210 6.93 2.07 -2.31
N ALA A 211 7.05 0.75 -2.17
CA ALA A 211 6.59 -0.21 -3.19
C ALA A 211 5.08 -0.08 -3.43
N TRP A 212 4.28 -0.01 -2.36
CA TRP A 212 2.84 0.16 -2.46
C TRP A 212 2.44 1.53 -2.99
N ALA A 213 3.18 2.59 -2.66
CA ALA A 213 2.99 3.91 -3.28
C ALA A 213 3.17 3.84 -4.80
N GLY A 214 4.20 3.13 -5.24
CA GLY A 214 4.45 2.93 -6.66
C GLY A 214 3.32 2.19 -7.37
N PHE A 215 2.84 1.08 -6.80
CA PHE A 215 1.67 0.38 -7.34
C PHE A 215 0.42 1.25 -7.35
N GLY A 216 0.12 1.91 -6.24
CA GLY A 216 -1.06 2.75 -6.10
C GLY A 216 -1.06 3.92 -7.08
N ALA A 217 0.06 4.62 -7.22
CA ALA A 217 0.19 5.76 -8.13
C ALA A 217 0.20 5.35 -9.61
N THR A 218 0.75 4.18 -9.95
CA THR A 218 0.85 3.72 -11.34
C THR A 218 -0.46 3.11 -11.84
N PHE A 219 -1.08 2.24 -11.06
CA PHE A 219 -2.25 1.47 -11.50
C PHE A 219 -3.58 1.98 -10.98
N GLY A 220 -3.61 2.64 -9.82
CA GLY A 220 -4.84 3.15 -9.21
C GLY A 220 -5.60 4.12 -10.13
N PRO A 221 -4.98 5.20 -10.60
CA PRO A 221 -5.60 6.13 -11.53
C PRO A 221 -6.08 5.46 -12.81
N LEU A 222 -5.29 4.55 -13.37
CA LEU A 222 -5.66 3.83 -14.58
C LEU A 222 -6.94 3.02 -14.41
N VAL A 223 -7.02 2.22 -13.34
CA VAL A 223 -8.22 1.41 -13.07
C VAL A 223 -9.44 2.31 -12.89
N LEU A 224 -9.32 3.42 -12.14
CA LEU A 224 -10.42 4.36 -11.96
C LEU A 224 -10.88 4.98 -13.27
N PHE A 225 -9.97 5.50 -14.07
CA PHE A 225 -10.32 6.12 -15.34
C PHE A 225 -10.87 5.10 -16.35
N PHE A 226 -10.39 3.88 -16.37
CA PHE A 226 -10.95 2.82 -17.23
C PHE A 226 -12.36 2.42 -16.85
N LEU A 227 -12.67 2.41 -15.56
CA LEU A 227 -14.00 2.03 -15.09
C LEU A 227 -15.02 3.15 -15.27
N PHE A 228 -14.62 4.40 -15.07
CA PHE A 228 -15.55 5.51 -14.94
C PHE A 228 -15.45 6.57 -16.05
N TRP A 229 -14.38 6.55 -16.87
CA TRP A 229 -14.18 7.55 -17.93
C TRP A 229 -13.93 6.92 -19.31
N LYS A 230 -14.94 6.92 -20.15
CA LYS A 230 -14.92 6.28 -21.48
C LYS A 230 -13.93 6.91 -22.46
N ARG A 231 -13.46 8.16 -22.21
CA ARG A 231 -12.55 8.87 -23.10
C ARG A 231 -11.07 8.50 -22.89
N THR A 232 -10.74 7.65 -21.95
CA THR A 232 -9.35 7.26 -21.71
C THR A 232 -8.74 6.64 -22.95
N THR A 233 -7.65 7.27 -23.46
CA THR A 233 -6.95 6.81 -24.66
C THR A 233 -5.74 5.96 -24.28
N ARG A 234 -5.21 5.19 -25.26
CA ARG A 234 -3.98 4.42 -25.10
C ARG A 234 -2.80 5.29 -24.68
N ALA A 235 -2.64 6.45 -25.34
CA ALA A 235 -1.57 7.39 -24.99
C ALA A 235 -1.72 7.96 -23.59
N GLY A 236 -2.96 8.29 -23.18
CA GLY A 236 -3.28 8.72 -21.83
C GLY A 236 -2.95 7.66 -20.77
N ALA A 237 -3.23 6.38 -21.07
CA ALA A 237 -2.89 5.27 -20.19
C ALA A 237 -1.38 5.14 -19.99
N ILE A 238 -0.61 5.18 -21.07
CA ILE A 238 0.87 5.13 -20.99
C ILE A 238 1.42 6.33 -20.23
N ALA A 239 0.92 7.53 -20.50
CA ALA A 239 1.33 8.74 -19.82
C ALA A 239 1.03 8.67 -18.31
N GLY A 240 -0.14 8.14 -17.94
CA GLY A 240 -0.50 7.92 -16.54
C GLY A 240 0.40 6.92 -15.82
N MET A 241 0.72 5.79 -16.45
CA MET A 241 1.68 4.83 -15.87
C MET A 241 3.06 5.47 -15.64
N ILE A 242 3.58 6.18 -16.63
CA ILE A 242 4.86 6.90 -16.50
C ILE A 242 4.74 7.98 -15.41
N GLY A 243 3.60 8.67 -15.35
CA GLY A 243 3.30 9.65 -14.30
C GLY A 243 3.30 9.08 -12.89
N GLY A 244 2.87 7.82 -12.72
CA GLY A 244 2.98 7.09 -11.46
C GLY A 244 4.42 6.90 -11.00
N GLY A 245 5.39 6.88 -11.92
CA GLY A 245 6.83 6.88 -11.63
C GLY A 245 7.31 8.15 -10.90
N MET A 246 6.49 9.21 -10.83
CA MET A 246 6.75 10.41 -10.03
C MET A 246 7.01 10.08 -8.55
N VAL A 247 6.59 8.92 -8.07
CA VAL A 247 6.91 8.40 -6.72
C VAL A 247 8.42 8.43 -6.45
N PHE A 248 9.25 8.01 -7.41
CA PHE A 248 10.72 8.05 -7.27
C PHE A 248 11.23 9.47 -7.13
N PHE A 249 10.80 10.35 -8.04
CA PHE A 249 11.24 11.74 -8.01
C PHE A 249 10.80 12.44 -6.73
N TRP A 250 9.55 12.23 -6.31
CA TRP A 250 9.03 12.83 -5.07
C TRP A 250 9.84 12.37 -3.86
N LYS A 251 10.05 11.07 -3.70
CA LYS A 251 10.77 10.52 -2.55
C LYS A 251 12.23 10.93 -2.49
N LEU A 252 12.92 10.90 -3.63
CA LEU A 252 14.37 11.12 -3.67
C LEU A 252 14.76 12.59 -3.75
N VAL A 253 13.93 13.43 -4.37
CA VAL A 253 14.28 14.82 -4.65
C VAL A 253 13.45 15.81 -3.84
N LEU A 254 12.12 15.67 -3.82
CA LEU A 254 11.24 16.67 -3.20
C LEU A 254 11.06 16.44 -1.70
N LYS A 255 10.83 15.22 -1.26
CA LYS A 255 10.57 14.90 0.16
C LYS A 255 11.70 15.35 1.12
N PRO A 256 12.99 15.26 0.76
CA PRO A 256 14.07 15.78 1.60
C PRO A 256 14.06 17.30 1.82
N LEU A 257 13.34 18.07 0.97
CA LEU A 257 13.20 19.53 1.14
C LEU A 257 12.29 19.91 2.32
N GLY A 258 11.51 18.96 2.87
CA GLY A 258 10.64 19.19 4.02
C GLY A 258 9.44 20.10 3.73
N GLY A 259 8.74 20.54 4.79
CA GLY A 259 7.57 21.40 4.66
C GLY A 259 6.44 20.72 3.86
N LEU A 260 5.87 21.42 2.90
CA LEU A 260 4.80 20.92 2.03
C LEU A 260 5.23 19.71 1.17
N TRP A 261 6.53 19.52 0.93
CA TRP A 261 7.06 18.39 0.17
C TRP A 261 7.22 17.12 1.01
N GLY A 262 7.15 17.24 2.34
CA GLY A 262 7.27 16.11 3.28
C GLY A 262 6.12 15.12 3.24
N ILE A 263 5.04 15.38 2.48
CA ILE A 263 3.89 14.49 2.35
C ILE A 263 4.29 13.15 1.69
N TYR A 264 3.48 12.14 2.00
CA TYR A 264 3.69 10.80 1.47
C TYR A 264 3.58 10.78 -0.06
N GLU A 265 4.55 10.16 -0.70
CA GLU A 265 4.77 10.18 -2.14
C GLU A 265 3.62 9.63 -2.99
N LEU A 266 2.76 8.78 -2.42
CA LEU A 266 1.60 8.23 -3.13
C LEU A 266 0.66 9.31 -3.63
N LEU A 267 0.29 10.26 -2.76
CA LEU A 267 -0.74 11.25 -3.09
C LEU A 267 -0.32 12.15 -4.27
N PRO A 268 0.85 12.83 -4.23
CA PRO A 268 1.24 13.67 -5.35
C PRO A 268 1.45 12.89 -6.65
N ALA A 269 2.03 11.68 -6.58
CA ALA A 269 2.23 10.85 -7.76
C ALA A 269 0.90 10.32 -8.34
N PHE A 270 -0.06 9.97 -7.49
CA PHE A 270 -1.41 9.59 -7.90
C PHE A 270 -2.13 10.72 -8.62
N LEU A 271 -2.11 11.93 -8.05
CA LEU A 271 -2.73 13.12 -8.66
C LEU A 271 -2.05 13.50 -9.97
N PHE A 272 -0.72 13.40 -10.03
CA PHE A 272 0.04 13.66 -11.26
C PHE A 272 -0.27 12.63 -12.34
N SER A 273 -0.39 11.36 -12.00
CA SER A 273 -0.85 10.31 -12.91
C SER A 273 -2.27 10.59 -13.43
N CYS A 274 -3.21 10.97 -12.55
CA CYS A 274 -4.56 11.39 -12.96
C CYS A 274 -4.53 12.55 -13.95
N LEU A 275 -3.74 13.58 -13.65
CA LEU A 275 -3.59 14.76 -14.51
C LEU A 275 -3.08 14.34 -15.90
N LEU A 276 -2.04 13.53 -15.97
CA LEU A 276 -1.48 13.06 -17.24
C LEU A 276 -2.48 12.22 -18.03
N ILE A 277 -3.23 11.33 -17.39
CA ILE A 277 -4.28 10.56 -18.06
C ILE A 277 -5.30 11.50 -18.71
N VAL A 278 -5.78 12.50 -17.97
CA VAL A 278 -6.78 13.44 -18.46
C VAL A 278 -6.22 14.28 -19.60
N VAL A 279 -5.11 14.97 -19.38
CA VAL A 279 -4.52 15.89 -20.36
C VAL A 279 -4.18 15.17 -21.65
N VAL A 280 -3.45 14.05 -21.57
CA VAL A 280 -3.04 13.32 -22.77
C VAL A 280 -4.22 12.68 -23.48
N SER A 281 -5.23 12.17 -22.74
CA SER A 281 -6.44 11.63 -23.37
C SER A 281 -7.28 12.71 -24.05
N LEU A 282 -7.27 13.94 -23.57
CA LEU A 282 -7.95 15.06 -24.23
C LEU A 282 -7.22 15.54 -25.49
N LEU A 283 -5.89 15.52 -25.47
CA LEU A 283 -5.04 15.94 -26.59
C LEU A 283 -4.92 14.86 -27.69
N THR A 284 -5.30 13.64 -27.41
CA THR A 284 -5.23 12.53 -28.38
C THR A 284 -6.60 12.19 -28.97
N PRO A 285 -6.68 11.65 -30.19
CA PRO A 285 -7.95 11.24 -30.78
C PRO A 285 -8.74 10.29 -29.85
N ALA A 286 -10.04 10.50 -29.78
CA ALA A 286 -10.90 9.63 -28.97
C ALA A 286 -10.76 8.17 -29.39
N PRO A 287 -10.81 7.21 -28.45
CA PRO A 287 -10.82 5.81 -28.83
C PRO A 287 -12.03 5.56 -29.75
N GLN A 288 -11.77 4.92 -30.90
CA GLN A 288 -12.84 4.52 -31.80
C GLN A 288 -13.78 3.62 -31.00
N SER A 289 -15.04 4.00 -30.97
CA SER A 289 -16.10 3.15 -30.41
C SER A 289 -16.27 1.97 -31.38
N GLY A 290 -15.42 0.94 -31.19
CA GLY A 290 -15.68 -0.34 -31.84
C GLY A 290 -17.03 -0.84 -31.34
N ASN A 291 -17.93 -1.15 -32.25
CA ASN A 291 -19.24 -1.71 -32.02
C ASN A 291 -19.23 -2.65 -30.84
N SER A 292 -19.87 -2.23 -29.74
CA SER A 292 -20.32 -3.13 -28.69
C SER A 292 -21.53 -3.88 -29.24
N GLY A 293 -21.26 -4.96 -29.95
CA GLY A 293 -22.21 -6.02 -30.16
C GLY A 293 -22.21 -6.94 -28.96
#